data_bc423d9a6239996ae100514fd0b6c50f
#
_entry.id   bc423d9a6239996ae100514fd0b6c50f
#
_cell.length_a   1.000
_cell.length_b   1.000
_cell.length_c   1.000
_cell.angle_alpha   90.00
_cell.angle_beta   90.00
_cell.angle_gamma   90.00
#
_symmetry.space_group_name_H-M   'P 1'
#
loop_
_entity.id
_entity.type
_entity.pdbx_description
1 polymer ?
#
loop_
_entity_poly.entity_id
_entity_poly.type
_entity_poly.pdbx_seq_one_letter_code
_entity_poly.pdbx_strand_id
1 'polypeptide(L)'
;MIFSTARVALLVTWLCILMISTSSAVLFLEKKENQAAQTLPITVSCVGDSITEWSGYPTILQTMLGSSYEVSNFGVAGAAVSPSWYTSYVKQPEFHKSKDVEPSIVVIMLGTNDAHTSQNASNFSSDYKNLVSEYQTLPSHPKILLVEPPPIYDNKLELNGTHLDGYVLPGIEQVAYELGLPTIDVNAALANHPELFEDGVHPNSEGAFAIATEIVQILGLEN
;
A
#
# COMPACT_ATOMS: atom_id res chain seq x y z
N MET A 1 75.17 11.89 19.86
CA MET A 1 74.19 12.82 19.25
C MET A 1 72.89 12.78 20.07
N ILE A 2 72.73 13.71 20.98
CA ILE A 2 71.59 13.74 21.92
C ILE A 2 70.53 14.64 21.24
N PHE A 3 69.47 14.04 20.69
CA PHE A 3 68.37 14.83 20.20
C PHE A 3 67.68 15.55 21.36
N SER A 4 67.56 16.89 21.28
CA SER A 4 66.94 17.73 22.28
C SER A 4 65.53 17.24 22.61
N THR A 5 65.23 17.07 23.91
CA THR A 5 63.91 16.64 24.41
C THR A 5 62.72 17.43 23.83
N ALA A 6 62.96 18.70 23.43
CA ALA A 6 62.03 19.57 22.76
C ALA A 6 61.62 19.05 21.37
N ARG A 7 62.56 18.49 20.56
CA ARG A 7 62.26 17.93 19.24
C ARG A 7 61.49 16.63 19.30
N VAL A 8 61.74 15.82 20.31
CA VAL A 8 60.97 14.56 20.53
C VAL A 8 59.53 14.90 20.96
N ALA A 9 59.34 15.84 21.85
CA ALA A 9 58.01 16.33 22.28
C ALA A 9 57.20 16.91 21.11
N LEU A 10 57.84 17.67 20.24
CA LEU A 10 57.15 18.23 19.04
C LEU A 10 56.72 17.13 18.05
N LEU A 11 57.54 16.11 17.84
CA LEU A 11 57.20 14.97 16.96
C LEU A 11 56.05 14.14 17.51
N VAL A 12 56.00 13.91 18.84
CA VAL A 12 54.91 13.17 19.49
C VAL A 12 53.59 13.96 19.41
N THR A 13 53.61 15.26 19.64
CA THR A 13 52.40 16.09 19.48
C THR A 13 51.89 16.13 18.04
N TRP A 14 52.76 16.24 17.04
CA TRP A 14 52.39 16.16 15.63
C TRP A 14 51.79 14.79 15.27
N LEU A 15 52.33 13.69 15.74
CA LEU A 15 51.81 12.34 15.54
C LEU A 15 50.43 12.18 16.19
N CYS A 16 50.23 12.68 17.41
CA CYS A 16 48.92 12.65 18.07
C CYS A 16 47.87 13.46 17.34
N ILE A 17 48.21 14.66 16.84
CA ILE A 17 47.28 15.49 16.06
C ILE A 17 46.93 14.79 14.73
N LEU A 18 47.91 14.14 14.08
CA LEU A 18 47.64 13.40 12.83
C LEU A 18 46.75 12.19 13.08
N MET A 19 46.91 11.48 14.17
CA MET A 19 46.09 10.31 14.54
C MET A 19 44.64 10.75 14.89
N ILE A 20 44.46 11.86 15.59
CA ILE A 20 43.14 12.39 15.91
C ILE A 20 42.42 12.86 14.66
N SER A 21 43.12 13.53 13.72
CA SER A 21 42.54 14.00 12.47
C SER A 21 42.13 12.85 11.55
N THR A 22 42.91 11.77 11.48
CA THR A 22 42.57 10.58 10.68
C THR A 22 41.38 9.83 11.28
N SER A 23 41.34 9.67 12.60
CA SER A 23 40.20 9.04 13.30
C SER A 23 38.89 9.82 13.09
N SER A 24 38.95 11.15 13.16
CA SER A 24 37.78 12.00 12.91
C SER A 24 37.29 11.92 11.46
N ALA A 25 38.22 11.85 10.51
CA ALA A 25 37.91 11.71 9.10
C ALA A 25 37.28 10.34 8.79
N VAL A 26 37.79 9.26 9.37
CA VAL A 26 37.22 7.92 9.24
C VAL A 26 35.80 7.87 9.82
N LEU A 27 35.59 8.38 11.04
CA LEU A 27 34.27 8.46 11.66
C LEU A 27 33.27 9.32 10.84
N PHE A 28 33.76 10.38 10.22
CA PHE A 28 32.94 11.22 9.34
C PHE A 28 32.56 10.50 8.03
N LEU A 29 33.48 9.74 7.46
CA LEU A 29 33.24 8.94 6.26
C LEU A 29 32.28 7.78 6.57
N GLU A 30 32.46 7.05 7.67
CA GLU A 30 31.54 5.99 8.10
C GLU A 30 30.13 6.54 8.39
N LYS A 31 30.03 7.74 9.01
CA LYS A 31 28.75 8.40 9.24
C LYS A 31 28.09 8.84 7.93
N LYS A 32 28.87 9.28 6.94
CA LYS A 32 28.38 9.68 5.63
C LYS A 32 27.99 8.46 4.78
N GLU A 33 28.71 7.36 4.90
CA GLU A 33 28.40 6.09 4.23
C GLU A 33 27.12 5.45 4.83
N ASN A 34 26.96 5.46 6.16
CA ASN A 34 25.72 5.07 6.83
C ASN A 34 24.54 5.98 6.54
N GLN A 35 24.76 7.26 6.25
CA GLN A 35 23.72 8.21 5.87
C GLN A 35 23.35 8.10 4.38
N ALA A 36 24.27 7.63 3.53
CA ALA A 36 24.04 7.37 2.10
C ALA A 36 23.32 6.05 1.82
N ALA A 37 23.27 5.15 2.82
CA ALA A 37 22.57 3.87 2.75
C ALA A 37 21.15 3.90 3.34
N GLN A 38 20.54 5.06 3.54
CA GLN A 38 19.09 5.12 3.76
C GLN A 38 18.40 4.79 2.43
N THR A 39 18.08 3.52 2.24
CA THR A 39 17.16 3.12 1.17
C THR A 39 15.85 3.90 1.37
N LEU A 40 15.41 4.54 0.30
CA LEU A 40 14.09 5.18 0.31
C LEU A 40 13.03 4.14 0.70
N PRO A 41 12.02 4.51 1.47
CA PRO A 41 10.95 3.58 1.82
C PRO A 41 10.24 3.06 0.57
N ILE A 42 9.76 1.83 0.64
CA ILE A 42 8.90 1.24 -0.39
C ILE A 42 7.54 1.94 -0.33
N THR A 43 7.17 2.65 -1.38
CA THR A 43 5.90 3.39 -1.44
C THR A 43 4.74 2.46 -1.78
N VAL A 44 3.66 2.55 -0.99
CA VAL A 44 2.43 1.75 -1.15
C VAL A 44 1.25 2.67 -1.34
N SER A 45 0.57 2.57 -2.48
CA SER A 45 -0.70 3.26 -2.74
C SER A 45 -1.88 2.34 -2.45
N CYS A 46 -2.67 2.64 -1.42
CA CYS A 46 -3.94 1.97 -1.14
C CYS A 46 -5.06 2.67 -1.91
N VAL A 47 -5.52 2.03 -2.97
CA VAL A 47 -6.56 2.48 -3.89
C VAL A 47 -7.87 1.78 -3.54
N GLY A 48 -8.96 2.53 -3.40
CA GLY A 48 -10.23 1.93 -3.02
C GLY A 48 -11.38 2.91 -2.88
N ASP A 49 -12.43 2.43 -2.25
CA ASP A 49 -13.66 3.16 -1.96
C ASP A 49 -13.71 3.69 -0.50
N SER A 50 -14.91 3.80 0.09
CA SER A 50 -15.11 4.22 1.48
C SER A 50 -14.43 3.29 2.50
N ILE A 51 -14.30 2.01 2.19
CA ILE A 51 -13.62 1.06 3.07
C ILE A 51 -12.14 1.44 3.19
N THR A 52 -11.49 1.80 2.08
CA THR A 52 -10.11 2.29 2.09
C THR A 52 -10.02 3.67 2.75
N GLU A 53 -10.97 4.58 2.44
CA GLU A 53 -10.95 5.95 2.96
C GLU A 53 -11.13 6.01 4.48
N TRP A 54 -12.09 5.25 5.05
CA TRP A 54 -12.59 5.46 6.42
C TRP A 54 -12.22 4.40 7.43
N SER A 55 -12.05 3.12 7.05
CA SER A 55 -11.84 2.04 8.02
C SER A 55 -10.53 2.16 8.80
N GLY A 56 -9.55 2.89 8.25
CA GLY A 56 -8.24 3.07 8.86
C GLY A 56 -7.25 1.92 8.57
N TYR A 57 -7.61 0.90 7.77
CA TYR A 57 -6.69 -0.19 7.46
C TYR A 57 -5.36 0.28 6.84
N PRO A 58 -5.28 1.35 6.00
CA PRO A 58 -3.99 1.80 5.49
C PRO A 58 -3.05 2.30 6.58
N THR A 59 -3.60 2.93 7.64
CA THR A 59 -2.80 3.38 8.80
C THR A 59 -2.32 2.19 9.65
N ILE A 60 -3.17 1.18 9.80
CA ILE A 60 -2.80 -0.06 10.49
C ILE A 60 -1.71 -0.78 9.69
N LEU A 61 -1.88 -0.87 8.37
CA LEU A 61 -0.90 -1.45 7.44
C LEU A 61 0.46 -0.73 7.55
N GLN A 62 0.48 0.61 7.56
CA GLN A 62 1.69 1.39 7.80
C GLN A 62 2.38 1.01 9.12
N THR A 63 1.59 0.85 10.19
CA THR A 63 2.12 0.48 11.51
C THR A 63 2.73 -0.92 11.49
N MET A 64 2.10 -1.88 10.83
CA MET A 64 2.57 -3.26 10.71
C MET A 64 3.83 -3.38 9.86
N LEU A 65 3.91 -2.64 8.74
CA LEU A 65 5.06 -2.67 7.82
C LEU A 65 6.26 -1.86 8.33
N GLY A 66 6.04 -0.92 9.26
CA GLY A 66 7.11 -0.09 9.85
C GLY A 66 7.69 0.94 8.89
N SER A 67 8.85 1.50 9.27
CA SER A 67 9.47 2.64 8.57
C SER A 67 10.13 2.28 7.23
N SER A 68 10.24 1.01 6.89
CA SER A 68 10.73 0.57 5.58
C SER A 68 9.71 0.76 4.46
N TYR A 69 8.47 1.08 4.80
CA TYR A 69 7.37 1.35 3.88
C TYR A 69 6.76 2.72 4.14
N GLU A 70 6.20 3.31 3.11
CA GLU A 70 5.39 4.54 3.15
C GLU A 70 4.03 4.25 2.53
N VAL A 71 3.01 4.09 3.37
CA VAL A 71 1.65 3.72 2.95
C VAL A 71 0.78 4.97 2.84
N SER A 72 0.22 5.20 1.65
CA SER A 72 -0.67 6.31 1.38
C SER A 72 -2.09 5.84 1.07
N ASN A 73 -3.08 6.53 1.64
CA ASN A 73 -4.50 6.26 1.44
C ASN A 73 -5.05 7.11 0.30
N PHE A 74 -5.56 6.47 -0.73
CA PHE A 74 -6.22 7.06 -1.89
C PHE A 74 -7.65 6.52 -2.06
N GLY A 75 -8.30 6.20 -0.95
CA GLY A 75 -9.72 5.82 -0.93
C GLY A 75 -10.63 6.99 -1.26
N VAL A 76 -11.77 6.70 -1.89
CA VAL A 76 -12.83 7.67 -2.22
C VAL A 76 -14.19 7.05 -1.92
N ALA A 77 -14.91 7.63 -0.97
CA ALA A 77 -16.23 7.13 -0.58
C ALA A 77 -17.20 7.02 -1.77
N GLY A 78 -17.88 5.89 -1.85
CA GLY A 78 -18.83 5.61 -2.93
C GLY A 78 -18.20 5.35 -4.30
N ALA A 79 -16.87 5.26 -4.38
CA ALA A 79 -16.21 5.03 -5.67
C ALA A 79 -16.46 3.61 -6.19
N ALA A 80 -16.75 3.52 -7.48
CA ALA A 80 -16.92 2.28 -8.21
C ALA A 80 -15.89 2.17 -9.35
N VAL A 81 -15.67 0.97 -9.81
CA VAL A 81 -14.86 0.65 -11.00
C VAL A 81 -15.53 1.16 -12.26
N SER A 82 -16.85 1.00 -12.34
CA SER A 82 -17.63 1.37 -13.50
C SER A 82 -17.46 2.85 -13.89
N PRO A 83 -17.03 3.16 -15.13
CA PRO A 83 -16.85 4.54 -15.59
C PRO A 83 -18.18 5.29 -15.76
N SER A 84 -19.31 4.58 -15.78
CA SER A 84 -20.65 5.16 -15.84
C SER A 84 -21.21 5.59 -14.48
N TRP A 85 -20.59 5.10 -13.38
CA TRP A 85 -21.01 5.47 -12.03
C TRP A 85 -20.70 6.94 -11.74
N TYR A 86 -21.54 7.62 -10.97
CA TYR A 86 -21.38 9.05 -10.69
C TYR A 86 -20.08 9.34 -9.90
N THR A 87 -19.64 8.41 -9.03
CA THR A 87 -18.36 8.46 -8.32
C THR A 87 -17.38 7.42 -8.90
N SER A 88 -17.25 7.36 -10.23
CA SER A 88 -16.26 6.47 -10.86
C SER A 88 -14.85 6.81 -10.37
N TYR A 89 -14.09 5.82 -9.89
CA TYR A 89 -12.77 6.03 -9.30
C TYR A 89 -11.78 6.69 -10.28
N VAL A 90 -11.80 6.30 -11.56
CA VAL A 90 -10.90 6.86 -12.58
C VAL A 90 -11.16 8.35 -12.87
N LYS A 91 -12.28 8.90 -12.40
CA LYS A 91 -12.61 10.33 -12.51
C LYS A 91 -12.24 11.14 -11.26
N GLN A 92 -11.75 10.49 -10.19
CA GLN A 92 -11.46 11.15 -8.93
C GLN A 92 -10.02 11.72 -8.91
N PRO A 93 -9.80 12.82 -8.19
CA PRO A 93 -8.45 13.35 -7.98
C PRO A 93 -7.49 12.32 -7.37
N GLU A 94 -7.98 11.45 -6.49
CA GLU A 94 -7.23 10.41 -5.78
C GLU A 94 -6.64 9.38 -6.75
N PHE A 95 -7.33 9.06 -7.85
CA PHE A 95 -6.80 8.22 -8.92
C PHE A 95 -5.51 8.79 -9.53
N HIS A 96 -5.49 10.10 -9.80
CA HIS A 96 -4.31 10.77 -10.33
C HIS A 96 -3.20 10.85 -9.28
N LYS A 97 -3.53 11.28 -8.05
CA LYS A 97 -2.58 11.38 -6.93
C LYS A 97 -1.91 10.04 -6.61
N SER A 98 -2.69 8.94 -6.66
CA SER A 98 -2.15 7.59 -6.38
C SER A 98 -1.12 7.13 -7.40
N LYS A 99 -1.17 7.67 -8.63
CA LYS A 99 -0.20 7.43 -9.70
C LYS A 99 0.98 8.41 -9.64
N ASP A 100 0.72 9.68 -9.31
CA ASP A 100 1.73 10.75 -9.27
C ASP A 100 2.83 10.51 -8.21
N VAL A 101 2.55 9.73 -7.17
CA VAL A 101 3.55 9.34 -6.16
C VAL A 101 4.51 8.24 -6.68
N GLU A 102 4.35 7.78 -7.92
CA GLU A 102 5.15 6.70 -8.52
C GLU A 102 5.33 5.50 -7.58
N PRO A 103 4.22 4.85 -7.16
CA PRO A 103 4.27 3.82 -6.13
C PRO A 103 5.10 2.61 -6.55
N SER A 104 5.76 1.99 -5.57
CA SER A 104 6.41 0.67 -5.73
C SER A 104 5.39 -0.47 -5.66
N ILE A 105 4.31 -0.26 -4.89
CA ILE A 105 3.23 -1.23 -4.70
C ILE A 105 1.89 -0.50 -4.80
N VAL A 106 0.93 -1.11 -5.49
CA VAL A 106 -0.46 -0.65 -5.53
C VAL A 106 -1.37 -1.75 -5.00
N VAL A 107 -2.12 -1.44 -3.95
CA VAL A 107 -3.15 -2.30 -3.37
C VAL A 107 -4.49 -1.79 -3.84
N ILE A 108 -5.22 -2.54 -4.66
CA ILE A 108 -6.51 -2.13 -5.24
C ILE A 108 -7.63 -2.93 -4.57
N MET A 109 -8.47 -2.25 -3.79
CA MET A 109 -9.67 -2.80 -3.17
C MET A 109 -10.89 -1.97 -3.59
N LEU A 110 -11.46 -2.32 -4.73
CA LEU A 110 -12.65 -1.71 -5.34
C LEU A 110 -13.63 -2.81 -5.78
N GLY A 111 -14.89 -2.44 -5.89
CA GLY A 111 -15.96 -3.34 -6.34
C GLY A 111 -17.16 -3.36 -5.41
N THR A 112 -17.02 -2.90 -4.15
CA THR A 112 -18.15 -2.84 -3.20
C THR A 112 -19.31 -2.03 -3.77
N ASN A 113 -19.04 -0.85 -4.34
CA ASN A 113 -20.08 0.02 -4.90
C ASN A 113 -20.57 -0.46 -6.28
N ASP A 114 -19.81 -1.30 -6.97
CA ASP A 114 -20.27 -1.97 -8.18
C ASP A 114 -21.34 -3.04 -7.88
N ALA A 115 -21.40 -3.54 -6.65
CA ALA A 115 -22.44 -4.44 -6.16
C ALA A 115 -23.79 -3.75 -5.82
N HIS A 116 -23.95 -2.44 -6.10
CA HIS A 116 -25.19 -1.73 -5.90
C HIS A 116 -26.33 -2.29 -6.76
N THR A 117 -27.54 -2.35 -6.22
CA THR A 117 -28.71 -2.98 -6.87
C THR A 117 -29.09 -2.38 -8.22
N SER A 118 -28.73 -1.11 -8.48
CA SER A 118 -28.96 -0.44 -9.75
C SER A 118 -27.83 -0.64 -10.80
N GLN A 119 -26.76 -1.33 -10.44
CA GLN A 119 -25.63 -1.56 -11.35
C GLN A 119 -25.90 -2.70 -12.32
N ASN A 120 -25.30 -2.58 -13.51
CA ASN A 120 -25.28 -3.63 -14.50
C ASN A 120 -23.87 -4.28 -14.53
N ALA A 121 -23.81 -5.54 -14.19
CA ALA A 121 -22.60 -6.36 -14.08
C ALA A 121 -21.84 -6.59 -15.39
N SER A 122 -22.45 -6.36 -16.55
CA SER A 122 -21.97 -6.89 -17.83
C SER A 122 -20.57 -6.43 -18.23
N ASN A 123 -20.06 -5.35 -17.69
CA ASN A 123 -18.77 -4.77 -18.05
C ASN A 123 -17.75 -4.74 -16.90
N PHE A 124 -18.10 -5.25 -15.71
CA PHE A 124 -17.23 -5.10 -14.52
C PHE A 124 -15.80 -5.57 -14.78
N SER A 125 -15.59 -6.80 -15.27
CA SER A 125 -14.24 -7.33 -15.52
C SER A 125 -13.45 -6.49 -16.52
N SER A 126 -14.10 -5.99 -17.60
CA SER A 126 -13.42 -5.15 -18.59
C SER A 126 -13.04 -3.78 -18.02
N ASP A 127 -13.93 -3.18 -17.24
CA ASP A 127 -13.70 -1.87 -16.60
C ASP A 127 -12.61 -1.99 -15.51
N TYR A 128 -12.64 -3.07 -14.72
CA TYR A 128 -11.60 -3.36 -13.72
C TYR A 128 -10.24 -3.59 -14.36
N LYS A 129 -10.19 -4.37 -15.47
CA LYS A 129 -8.97 -4.57 -16.24
C LYS A 129 -8.39 -3.27 -16.79
N ASN A 130 -9.24 -2.37 -17.29
CA ASN A 130 -8.82 -1.07 -17.78
C ASN A 130 -8.20 -0.23 -16.63
N LEU A 131 -8.85 -0.19 -15.46
CA LEU A 131 -8.33 0.50 -14.27
C LEU A 131 -6.95 -0.06 -13.84
N VAL A 132 -6.81 -1.38 -13.77
CA VAL A 132 -5.54 -2.04 -13.42
C VAL A 132 -4.45 -1.71 -14.43
N SER A 133 -4.78 -1.71 -15.73
CA SER A 133 -3.84 -1.40 -16.81
C SER A 133 -3.24 0.01 -16.69
N GLU A 134 -3.99 0.97 -16.17
CA GLU A 134 -3.49 2.32 -15.90
C GLU A 134 -2.33 2.34 -14.90
N TYR A 135 -2.32 1.43 -13.91
CA TYR A 135 -1.21 1.28 -12.97
C TYR A 135 -0.06 0.47 -13.57
N GLN A 136 -0.34 -0.53 -14.41
CA GLN A 136 0.71 -1.34 -15.04
C GLN A 136 1.59 -0.51 -16.00
N THR A 137 1.05 0.59 -16.54
CA THR A 137 1.79 1.49 -17.47
C THR A 137 2.64 2.53 -16.77
N LEU A 138 2.64 2.61 -15.44
CA LEU A 138 3.44 3.58 -14.69
C LEU A 138 4.95 3.31 -14.87
N PRO A 139 5.78 4.37 -14.96
CA PRO A 139 7.24 4.24 -15.07
C PRO A 139 7.87 3.51 -13.87
N SER A 140 7.26 3.59 -12.69
CA SER A 140 7.69 2.86 -11.48
C SER A 140 7.52 1.35 -11.57
N HIS A 141 6.76 0.83 -12.56
CA HIS A 141 6.44 -0.60 -12.71
C HIS A 141 6.01 -1.24 -11.40
N PRO A 142 4.94 -0.74 -10.74
CA PRO A 142 4.56 -1.18 -9.41
C PRO A 142 4.14 -2.65 -9.38
N LYS A 143 4.40 -3.33 -8.25
CA LYS A 143 3.72 -4.57 -7.92
C LYS A 143 2.26 -4.24 -7.64
N ILE A 144 1.33 -4.89 -8.33
CA ILE A 144 -0.12 -4.68 -8.16
C ILE A 144 -0.71 -5.87 -7.40
N LEU A 145 -1.45 -5.57 -6.34
CA LEU A 145 -2.18 -6.54 -5.52
C LEU A 145 -3.67 -6.24 -5.67
N LEU A 146 -4.44 -7.21 -6.12
CA LEU A 146 -5.89 -7.11 -6.23
C LEU A 146 -6.51 -7.67 -4.96
N VAL A 147 -7.30 -6.87 -4.27
CA VAL A 147 -7.96 -7.27 -3.02
C VAL A 147 -9.44 -7.48 -3.29
N GLU A 148 -9.92 -8.66 -2.98
CA GLU A 148 -11.34 -8.97 -2.97
C GLU A 148 -11.99 -8.22 -1.81
N PRO A 149 -12.98 -7.34 -2.06
CA PRO A 149 -13.57 -6.54 -1.01
C PRO A 149 -14.32 -7.40 0.01
N PRO A 150 -14.44 -6.90 1.26
CA PRO A 150 -15.15 -7.61 2.33
C PRO A 150 -16.58 -8.02 1.93
N PRO A 151 -17.17 -9.03 2.61
CA PRO A 151 -18.55 -9.43 2.38
C PRO A 151 -19.52 -8.28 2.70
N ILE A 152 -20.65 -8.26 2.01
CA ILE A 152 -21.74 -7.32 2.22
C ILE A 152 -22.84 -8.04 3.00
N TYR A 153 -23.14 -7.54 4.19
CA TYR A 153 -24.24 -7.98 5.05
C TYR A 153 -25.49 -7.11 4.87
N ASP A 154 -26.52 -7.32 5.69
CA ASP A 154 -27.73 -6.51 5.68
C ASP A 154 -27.38 -5.03 5.95
N ASN A 155 -27.81 -4.16 5.05
CA ASN A 155 -27.41 -2.75 5.06
C ASN A 155 -28.51 -1.85 4.48
N LYS A 156 -28.35 -0.52 4.66
CA LYS A 156 -29.24 0.52 4.12
C LYS A 156 -28.69 1.26 2.90
N LEU A 157 -27.58 0.79 2.36
CA LEU A 157 -26.84 1.45 1.26
C LEU A 157 -27.22 0.88 -0.12
N GLU A 158 -28.24 -0.01 -0.17
CA GLU A 158 -28.66 -0.70 -1.40
C GLU A 158 -27.53 -1.51 -2.06
N LEU A 159 -26.50 -1.91 -1.28
CA LEU A 159 -25.46 -2.80 -1.70
C LEU A 159 -25.87 -4.26 -1.47
N ASN A 160 -25.55 -5.14 -2.42
CA ASN A 160 -26.07 -6.50 -2.45
C ASN A 160 -24.94 -7.54 -2.47
N GLY A 161 -24.85 -8.35 -1.40
CA GLY A 161 -23.87 -9.44 -1.31
C GLY A 161 -23.98 -10.45 -2.47
N THR A 162 -25.20 -10.74 -2.96
CA THR A 162 -25.38 -11.63 -4.12
C THR A 162 -24.76 -11.04 -5.40
N HIS A 163 -24.77 -9.71 -5.55
CA HIS A 163 -24.09 -9.06 -6.65
C HIS A 163 -22.57 -9.11 -6.48
N LEU A 164 -22.08 -8.90 -5.23
CA LEU A 164 -20.67 -9.04 -4.92
C LEU A 164 -20.17 -10.43 -5.31
N ASP A 165 -20.83 -11.48 -4.79
CA ASP A 165 -20.44 -12.88 -5.02
C ASP A 165 -20.67 -13.33 -6.47
N GLY A 166 -21.70 -12.80 -7.12
CA GLY A 166 -22.16 -13.25 -8.42
C GLY A 166 -21.34 -12.72 -9.59
N TYR A 167 -20.75 -11.54 -9.49
CA TYR A 167 -20.00 -10.97 -10.60
C TYR A 167 -18.80 -10.11 -10.23
N VAL A 168 -18.77 -9.48 -9.03
CA VAL A 168 -17.64 -8.63 -8.65
C VAL A 168 -16.43 -9.50 -8.32
N LEU A 169 -16.55 -10.43 -7.36
CA LEU A 169 -15.47 -11.32 -6.98
C LEU A 169 -14.98 -12.16 -8.17
N PRO A 170 -15.88 -12.86 -8.92
CA PRO A 170 -15.44 -13.59 -10.11
C PRO A 170 -14.78 -12.70 -11.18
N GLY A 171 -15.20 -11.43 -11.26
CA GLY A 171 -14.59 -10.46 -12.18
C GLY A 171 -13.18 -10.04 -11.77
N ILE A 172 -12.92 -9.87 -10.46
CA ILE A 172 -11.58 -9.61 -9.92
C ILE A 172 -10.68 -10.82 -10.16
N GLU A 173 -11.14 -12.02 -9.83
CA GLU A 173 -10.40 -13.27 -10.05
C GLU A 173 -10.05 -13.49 -11.53
N GLN A 174 -11.00 -13.22 -12.43
CA GLN A 174 -10.78 -13.30 -13.87
C GLN A 174 -9.66 -12.35 -14.31
N VAL A 175 -9.71 -11.09 -13.88
CA VAL A 175 -8.69 -10.08 -14.24
C VAL A 175 -7.33 -10.45 -13.65
N ALA A 176 -7.30 -10.94 -12.40
CA ALA A 176 -6.08 -11.43 -11.76
C ALA A 176 -5.44 -12.57 -12.59
N TYR A 177 -6.23 -13.55 -12.98
CA TYR A 177 -5.78 -14.66 -13.80
C TYR A 177 -5.26 -14.21 -15.18
N GLU A 178 -6.03 -13.34 -15.88
CA GLU A 178 -5.65 -12.85 -17.20
C GLU A 178 -4.37 -12.00 -17.21
N LEU A 179 -4.12 -11.26 -16.13
CA LEU A 179 -2.96 -10.38 -16.00
C LEU A 179 -1.80 -11.00 -15.21
N GLY A 180 -1.97 -12.19 -14.66
CA GLY A 180 -0.98 -12.88 -13.83
C GLY A 180 -0.67 -12.14 -12.53
N LEU A 181 -1.70 -11.51 -11.93
CA LEU A 181 -1.58 -10.71 -10.69
C LEU A 181 -2.04 -11.53 -9.48
N PRO A 182 -1.45 -11.30 -8.30
CA PRO A 182 -1.90 -11.93 -7.06
C PRO A 182 -3.23 -11.32 -6.59
N THR A 183 -4.08 -12.17 -5.98
CA THR A 183 -5.28 -11.76 -5.24
C THR A 183 -5.06 -11.91 -3.74
N ILE A 184 -5.78 -11.11 -2.96
CA ILE A 184 -5.87 -11.17 -1.50
C ILE A 184 -7.34 -11.34 -1.15
N ASP A 185 -7.70 -12.50 -0.61
CA ASP A 185 -9.08 -12.88 -0.30
C ASP A 185 -9.50 -12.33 1.08
N VAL A 186 -9.72 -11.02 1.15
CA VAL A 186 -10.30 -10.36 2.34
C VAL A 186 -11.75 -10.77 2.52
N ASN A 187 -12.47 -11.12 1.44
CA ASN A 187 -13.84 -11.58 1.52
C ASN A 187 -13.97 -12.83 2.39
N ALA A 188 -13.18 -13.85 2.10
CA ALA A 188 -13.19 -15.08 2.90
C ALA A 188 -12.68 -14.84 4.33
N ALA A 189 -11.68 -13.98 4.52
CA ALA A 189 -11.13 -13.68 5.84
C ALA A 189 -12.16 -13.04 6.79
N LEU A 190 -13.12 -12.27 6.26
CA LEU A 190 -14.18 -11.62 7.03
C LEU A 190 -15.54 -12.31 6.88
N ALA A 191 -15.61 -13.43 6.16
CA ALA A 191 -16.86 -14.17 5.97
C ALA A 191 -17.40 -14.71 7.30
N ASN A 192 -18.73 -14.63 7.49
CA ASN A 192 -19.45 -15.05 8.70
C ASN A 192 -19.09 -14.24 9.96
N HIS A 193 -18.54 -13.06 9.83
CA HIS A 193 -18.19 -12.15 10.91
C HIS A 193 -18.90 -10.80 10.78
N PRO A 194 -20.27 -10.76 10.81
CA PRO A 194 -21.02 -9.50 10.71
C PRO A 194 -20.70 -8.52 11.84
N GLU A 195 -20.22 -8.99 13.00
CA GLU A 195 -19.79 -8.18 14.13
C GLU A 195 -18.57 -7.31 13.84
N LEU A 196 -17.83 -7.60 12.78
CA LEU A 196 -16.69 -6.80 12.33
C LEU A 196 -17.08 -5.59 11.48
N PHE A 197 -18.40 -5.35 11.31
CA PHE A 197 -18.94 -4.28 10.48
C PHE A 197 -19.86 -3.36 11.29
N GLU A 198 -19.81 -2.05 11.01
CA GLU A 198 -20.63 -1.05 11.70
C GLU A 198 -22.07 -1.00 11.16
N ASP A 199 -22.21 -1.17 9.84
CA ASP A 199 -23.48 -1.01 9.12
C ASP A 199 -23.75 -2.11 8.07
N GLY A 200 -23.03 -3.21 8.17
CA GLY A 200 -23.11 -4.33 7.23
C GLY A 200 -22.22 -4.18 5.99
N VAL A 201 -21.53 -3.04 5.83
CA VAL A 201 -20.62 -2.76 4.70
C VAL A 201 -19.27 -2.27 5.18
N HIS A 202 -19.24 -1.32 6.11
CA HIS A 202 -18.01 -0.67 6.56
C HIS A 202 -17.42 -1.43 7.76
N PRO A 203 -16.18 -1.98 7.61
CA PRO A 203 -15.50 -2.64 8.71
C PRO A 203 -15.23 -1.69 9.87
N ASN A 204 -15.43 -2.17 11.10
CA ASN A 204 -14.98 -1.51 12.32
C ASN A 204 -13.45 -1.68 12.48
N SER A 205 -12.90 -1.25 13.61
CA SER A 205 -11.45 -1.31 13.86
C SER A 205 -10.88 -2.75 13.85
N GLU A 206 -11.66 -3.74 14.28
CA GLU A 206 -11.23 -5.15 14.24
C GLU A 206 -11.27 -5.70 12.82
N GLY A 207 -12.30 -5.36 12.05
CA GLY A 207 -12.36 -5.68 10.62
C GLY A 207 -11.26 -5.00 9.81
N ALA A 208 -10.95 -3.74 10.11
CA ALA A 208 -9.83 -3.02 9.49
C ALA A 208 -8.48 -3.66 9.80
N PHE A 209 -8.29 -4.17 11.03
CA PHE A 209 -7.10 -4.91 11.43
C PHE A 209 -6.97 -6.23 10.64
N ALA A 210 -8.07 -6.94 10.45
CA ALA A 210 -8.09 -8.16 9.65
C ALA A 210 -7.69 -7.89 8.20
N ILE A 211 -8.24 -6.83 7.57
CA ILE A 211 -7.86 -6.41 6.20
C ILE A 211 -6.35 -6.15 6.12
N ALA A 212 -5.81 -5.34 7.04
CA ALA A 212 -4.39 -5.02 7.05
C ALA A 212 -3.52 -6.27 7.24
N THR A 213 -3.98 -7.24 8.04
CA THR A 213 -3.27 -8.51 8.30
C THR A 213 -3.15 -9.33 7.02
N GLU A 214 -4.23 -9.48 6.24
CA GLU A 214 -4.19 -10.22 4.97
C GLU A 214 -3.22 -9.55 3.97
N ILE A 215 -3.21 -8.23 3.90
CA ILE A 215 -2.28 -7.50 3.02
C ILE A 215 -0.83 -7.69 3.46
N VAL A 216 -0.53 -7.59 4.76
CA VAL A 216 0.83 -7.78 5.31
C VAL A 216 1.35 -9.17 5.03
N GLN A 217 0.53 -10.23 5.14
CA GLN A 217 0.95 -11.61 4.87
C GLN A 217 1.55 -11.76 3.46
N ILE A 218 0.93 -11.11 2.46
CA ILE A 218 1.42 -11.16 1.08
C ILE A 218 2.64 -10.26 0.87
N LEU A 219 2.73 -9.13 1.57
CA LEU A 219 3.88 -8.22 1.49
C LEU A 219 5.07 -8.71 2.31
N GLY A 220 4.84 -9.38 3.42
CA GLY A 220 5.87 -9.88 4.33
C GLY A 220 6.51 -11.22 3.91
N LEU A 221 5.91 -11.96 2.99
CA LEU A 221 6.43 -13.25 2.52
C LEU A 221 7.56 -13.12 1.47
N GLU A 222 7.89 -11.90 1.05
CA GLU A 222 8.89 -11.64 0.02
C GLU A 222 10.21 -11.04 0.56
N ASN A 223 10.47 -11.11 1.87
CA ASN A 223 11.73 -10.67 2.49
C ASN A 223 12.69 -11.83 2.75
#